data_4e8d5b163d302c76e490f0447b72ec0c
#
_entry.id   4e8d5b163d302c76e490f0447b72ec0c
#
_cell.length_a   1.000
_cell.length_b   1.000
_cell.length_c   1.000
_cell.angle_alpha   90.00
_cell.angle_beta   90.00
_cell.angle_gamma   90.00
#
_symmetry.space_group_name_H-M   'P 1'
#
loop_
_entity.id
_entity.type
_entity.pdbx_description
1 polymer ?
#
loop_
_entity_poly.entity_id
_entity_poly.type
_entity_poly.pdbx_seq_one_letter_code
_entity_poly.pdbx_strand_id
1 'polypeptide(L)'
;MPNWAFRWPRAIHCVQPLRERLVEMAQRSVSALPALARAVLPNPCALCGNMSHRTLCAFCDEAWWNEARLRCTVCAVPLSGFRRASLMHYRCGDCLSATPAFDATVALADYRAPLDALAVGLKFRARLALAHEFARRLAWSALDVFDTLDGRDRPDVVAPVPLSARRLVERGYNQAWEIARPCAKALGVRSDATLVRRVIDTAPQSKLDLDARRQNVGRAFLVARPVRGLHVAVVDDVMTTGATLDALARTLKAAGARRVTNLVALRTPKN
;
A
#
# COMPACT_ATOMS: atom_id res chain seq x y z
N MET A 1 41.20 11.49 65.67
CA MET A 1 39.77 11.14 65.49
C MET A 1 39.60 10.67 64.01
N PRO A 2 39.41 9.41 63.74
CA PRO A 2 39.26 8.92 62.36
C PRO A 2 37.79 8.89 61.96
N ASN A 3 37.53 9.38 60.76
CA ASN A 3 36.25 9.57 60.12
C ASN A 3 35.82 8.25 59.43
N TRP A 4 34.79 7.56 59.96
CA TRP A 4 34.22 6.35 59.39
C TRP A 4 33.09 6.71 58.44
N ALA A 5 33.37 6.88 57.12
CA ALA A 5 32.35 6.98 56.11
C ALA A 5 31.99 5.54 55.62
N PHE A 6 30.84 5.01 56.07
CA PHE A 6 30.27 3.76 55.59
C PHE A 6 29.85 3.94 54.15
N ARG A 7 30.54 3.24 53.23
CA ARG A 7 30.19 3.15 51.80
C ARG A 7 29.23 1.98 51.63
N TRP A 8 27.97 2.26 51.32
CA TRP A 8 27.01 1.22 50.94
C TRP A 8 27.37 0.65 49.55
N PRO A 9 27.37 -0.67 49.34
CA PRO A 9 27.59 -1.27 48.02
C PRO A 9 26.36 -0.97 47.14
N ARG A 10 26.61 -0.42 45.92
CA ARG A 10 25.61 -0.28 44.89
C ARG A 10 25.24 -1.65 44.34
N ALA A 11 24.18 -2.26 44.85
CA ALA A 11 23.57 -3.49 44.37
C ALA A 11 22.15 -3.21 43.88
N ILE A 12 22.00 -2.38 42.83
CA ILE A 12 20.73 -2.24 42.10
C ILE A 12 21.05 -2.06 40.62
N HIS A 13 21.60 -3.07 39.96
CA HIS A 13 21.72 -3.06 38.48
C HIS A 13 21.37 -4.40 37.81
N CYS A 14 20.71 -5.35 38.50
CA CYS A 14 20.43 -6.65 37.91
C CYS A 14 18.94 -6.94 37.63
N VAL A 15 18.02 -6.02 37.92
CA VAL A 15 16.56 -6.27 37.80
C VAL A 15 15.92 -5.58 36.58
N GLN A 16 16.58 -4.57 35.99
CA GLN A 16 16.04 -3.86 34.81
C GLN A 16 15.87 -4.72 33.55
N PRO A 17 16.82 -5.60 33.16
CA PRO A 17 16.66 -6.38 31.93
C PRO A 17 15.56 -7.44 32.01
N LEU A 18 15.23 -7.93 33.20
CA LEU A 18 14.14 -8.89 33.37
C LEU A 18 12.75 -8.24 33.24
N ARG A 19 12.60 -7.04 33.79
CA ARG A 19 11.32 -6.29 33.71
C ARG A 19 11.02 -5.86 32.29
N GLU A 20 12.00 -5.40 31.53
CA GLU A 20 11.85 -5.03 30.12
C GLU A 20 11.51 -6.25 29.26
N ARG A 21 12.17 -7.39 29.47
CA ARG A 21 11.83 -8.65 28.79
C ARG A 21 10.42 -9.15 29.11
N LEU A 22 9.98 -9.04 30.36
CA LEU A 22 8.62 -9.42 30.75
C LEU A 22 7.56 -8.50 30.14
N VAL A 23 7.82 -7.20 30.06
CA VAL A 23 6.94 -6.23 29.39
C VAL A 23 6.89 -6.48 27.87
N GLU A 24 8.03 -6.74 27.23
CA GLU A 24 8.07 -7.13 25.81
C GLU A 24 7.35 -8.46 25.55
N MET A 25 7.53 -9.47 26.39
CA MET A 25 6.81 -10.74 26.28
C MET A 25 5.30 -10.55 26.48
N ALA A 26 4.88 -9.76 27.46
CA ALA A 26 3.48 -9.44 27.69
C ALA A 26 2.88 -8.67 26.51
N GLN A 27 3.60 -7.68 25.95
CA GLN A 27 3.15 -6.94 24.76
C GLN A 27 3.07 -7.83 23.53
N ARG A 28 4.01 -8.76 23.33
CA ARG A 28 3.96 -9.76 22.25
C ARG A 28 2.78 -10.73 22.43
N SER A 29 2.49 -11.15 23.65
CA SER A 29 1.36 -12.04 23.96
C SER A 29 0.01 -11.34 23.73
N VAL A 30 -0.13 -10.08 24.15
CA VAL A 30 -1.36 -9.29 23.92
C VAL A 30 -1.55 -8.99 22.43
N SER A 31 -0.47 -8.79 21.66
CA SER A 31 -0.56 -8.60 20.20
C SER A 31 -0.88 -9.89 19.43
N ALA A 32 -0.62 -11.05 20.02
CA ALA A 32 -0.95 -12.36 19.43
C ALA A 32 -2.41 -12.79 19.67
N LEU A 33 -3.04 -12.32 20.75
CA LEU A 33 -4.44 -12.66 21.09
C LEU A 33 -5.45 -12.39 19.94
N PRO A 34 -5.41 -11.25 19.24
CA PRO A 34 -6.32 -11.02 18.10
C PRO A 34 -6.06 -11.95 16.92
N ALA A 35 -4.81 -12.37 16.71
CA ALA A 35 -4.46 -13.32 15.66
C ALA A 35 -4.92 -14.73 16.01
N LEU A 36 -4.75 -15.15 17.26
CA LEU A 36 -5.21 -16.43 17.77
C LEU A 36 -6.74 -16.51 17.78
N ALA A 37 -7.42 -15.46 18.21
CA ALA A 37 -8.88 -15.37 18.17
C ALA A 37 -9.41 -15.50 16.75
N ARG A 38 -8.78 -14.86 15.77
CA ARG A 38 -9.15 -14.99 14.34
C ARG A 38 -8.87 -16.38 13.76
N ALA A 39 -7.87 -17.09 14.27
CA ALA A 39 -7.57 -18.45 13.85
C ALA A 39 -8.59 -19.48 14.40
N VAL A 40 -9.17 -19.20 15.55
CA VAL A 40 -10.11 -20.11 16.24
C VAL A 40 -11.56 -19.77 15.94
N LEU A 41 -11.90 -18.48 15.82
CA LEU A 41 -13.29 -18.04 15.59
C LEU A 41 -13.50 -17.74 14.10
N PRO A 42 -14.45 -18.44 13.45
CA PRO A 42 -14.82 -18.12 12.07
C PRO A 42 -15.48 -16.74 12.01
N ASN A 43 -15.25 -16.04 10.90
CA ASN A 43 -15.85 -14.74 10.61
C ASN A 43 -16.57 -14.80 9.24
N PRO A 44 -17.57 -13.93 8.99
CA PRO A 44 -18.21 -13.92 7.69
C PRO A 44 -17.24 -13.47 6.59
N CYS A 45 -17.18 -14.23 5.50
CA CYS A 45 -16.44 -13.86 4.30
C CYS A 45 -16.86 -12.47 3.81
N ALA A 46 -15.87 -11.63 3.50
CA ALA A 46 -16.14 -10.23 3.12
C ALA A 46 -16.89 -10.07 1.78
N LEU A 47 -16.97 -11.12 0.96
CA LEU A 47 -17.71 -11.14 -0.31
C LEU A 47 -19.05 -11.88 -0.22
N CYS A 48 -19.06 -13.15 0.19
CA CYS A 48 -20.26 -13.98 0.13
C CYS A 48 -20.98 -14.12 1.49
N GLY A 49 -20.39 -13.67 2.59
CA GLY A 49 -20.97 -13.77 3.94
C GLY A 49 -20.86 -15.15 4.59
N ASN A 50 -20.44 -16.20 3.89
CA ASN A 50 -20.26 -17.53 4.46
C ASN A 50 -19.17 -17.51 5.54
N MET A 51 -19.33 -18.34 6.59
CA MET A 51 -18.36 -18.44 7.67
C MET A 51 -17.01 -18.96 7.17
N SER A 52 -15.94 -18.30 7.60
CA SER A 52 -14.57 -18.59 7.17
C SER A 52 -13.56 -18.15 8.23
N HIS A 53 -12.45 -18.85 8.35
CA HIS A 53 -11.29 -18.43 9.15
C HIS A 53 -10.41 -17.39 8.44
N ARG A 54 -10.73 -17.06 7.19
CA ARG A 54 -10.05 -16.05 6.37
C ARG A 54 -10.96 -14.88 6.09
N THR A 55 -10.40 -13.71 5.84
CA THR A 55 -11.15 -12.51 5.41
C THR A 55 -11.98 -12.78 4.14
N LEU A 56 -11.45 -13.59 3.23
CA LEU A 56 -12.14 -14.16 2.07
C LEU A 56 -12.09 -15.68 2.20
N CYS A 57 -13.23 -16.35 2.00
CA CYS A 57 -13.27 -17.81 1.97
C CYS A 57 -12.53 -18.35 0.74
N ALA A 58 -12.12 -19.63 0.79
CA ALA A 58 -11.37 -20.25 -0.30
C ALA A 58 -12.09 -20.19 -1.66
N PHE A 59 -13.42 -20.36 -1.65
CA PHE A 59 -14.24 -20.27 -2.86
C PHE A 59 -14.19 -18.87 -3.49
N CYS A 60 -14.39 -17.81 -2.69
CA CYS A 60 -14.32 -16.44 -3.21
C CYS A 60 -12.89 -16.06 -3.62
N ASP A 61 -11.91 -16.62 -2.94
CA ASP A 61 -10.50 -16.45 -3.29
C ASP A 61 -10.19 -17.02 -4.67
N GLU A 62 -10.57 -18.27 -4.90
CA GLU A 62 -10.36 -18.95 -6.18
C GLU A 62 -11.16 -18.29 -7.32
N ALA A 63 -12.44 -17.96 -7.06
CA ALA A 63 -13.34 -17.42 -8.09
C ALA A 63 -12.96 -16.02 -8.58
N TRP A 64 -12.35 -15.17 -7.73
CA TRP A 64 -12.23 -13.74 -8.04
C TRP A 64 -10.81 -13.21 -8.09
N TRP A 65 -9.82 -13.87 -7.47
CA TRP A 65 -8.44 -13.36 -7.41
C TRP A 65 -7.46 -14.04 -8.36
N ASN A 66 -7.77 -15.23 -8.83
CA ASN A 66 -6.88 -16.02 -9.69
C ASN A 66 -7.00 -15.68 -11.19
N GLU A 67 -7.48 -14.50 -11.52
CA GLU A 67 -7.63 -14.08 -12.92
C GLU A 67 -6.27 -13.73 -13.52
N ALA A 68 -5.68 -14.65 -14.28
CA ALA A 68 -4.44 -14.46 -15.03
C ALA A 68 -4.67 -13.52 -16.24
N ARG A 69 -4.96 -12.25 -16.00
CA ARG A 69 -5.13 -11.26 -17.08
C ARG A 69 -3.80 -10.68 -17.52
N LEU A 70 -3.66 -10.54 -18.83
CA LEU A 70 -2.63 -9.72 -19.41
C LEU A 70 -2.91 -8.25 -19.05
N ARG A 71 -1.91 -7.54 -18.51
CA ARG A 71 -2.04 -6.13 -18.12
C ARG A 71 -0.93 -5.29 -18.73
N CYS A 72 -1.23 -4.04 -18.98
CA CYS A 72 -0.21 -3.04 -19.31
C CYS A 72 0.80 -2.94 -18.16
N THR A 73 2.08 -3.13 -18.43
CA THR A 73 3.15 -3.09 -17.43
C THR A 73 3.31 -1.69 -16.80
N VAL A 74 2.86 -0.65 -17.50
CA VAL A 74 2.94 0.73 -17.00
C VAL A 74 1.73 1.07 -16.14
N CYS A 75 0.48 0.95 -16.66
CA CYS A 75 -0.72 1.44 -15.95
C CYS A 75 -1.66 0.34 -15.46
N ALA A 76 -1.28 -0.94 -15.62
CA ALA A 76 -2.02 -2.12 -15.20
C ALA A 76 -3.45 -2.25 -15.77
N VAL A 77 -3.82 -1.48 -16.79
CA VAL A 77 -5.10 -1.70 -17.47
C VAL A 77 -5.12 -3.09 -18.10
N PRO A 78 -6.24 -3.85 -18.02
CA PRO A 78 -6.34 -5.12 -18.71
C PRO A 78 -6.16 -4.96 -20.22
N LEU A 79 -5.47 -5.91 -20.84
CA LEU A 79 -5.26 -6.00 -22.28
C LEU A 79 -5.98 -7.22 -22.81
N SER A 80 -6.38 -7.18 -24.09
CA SER A 80 -6.90 -8.35 -24.79
C SER A 80 -5.77 -9.36 -25.02
N GLY A 81 -6.05 -10.66 -24.80
CA GLY A 81 -5.10 -11.76 -25.00
C GLY A 81 -4.70 -12.45 -23.71
N PHE A 82 -3.94 -13.55 -23.88
CA PHE A 82 -3.45 -14.36 -22.77
C PHE A 82 -2.01 -13.99 -22.41
N ARG A 83 -1.68 -14.09 -21.13
CA ARG A 83 -0.31 -13.92 -20.63
C ARG A 83 0.57 -15.04 -21.19
N ARG A 84 1.45 -14.74 -22.12
CA ARG A 84 2.51 -15.67 -22.52
C ARG A 84 3.63 -15.63 -21.48
N ALA A 85 4.25 -16.78 -21.24
CA ALA A 85 5.29 -16.95 -20.22
C ALA A 85 6.61 -16.20 -20.49
N SER A 86 6.70 -15.38 -21.55
CA SER A 86 7.91 -14.63 -21.86
C SER A 86 7.86 -13.22 -21.25
N LEU A 87 9.02 -12.70 -20.88
CA LEU A 87 9.34 -11.38 -20.29
C LEU A 87 8.94 -10.16 -21.17
N MET A 88 7.81 -10.24 -21.89
CA MET A 88 7.38 -9.17 -22.80
C MET A 88 6.73 -8.03 -22.01
N HIS A 89 7.26 -6.84 -22.19
CA HIS A 89 6.67 -5.60 -21.70
C HIS A 89 5.48 -5.20 -22.58
N TYR A 90 4.26 -5.48 -22.11
CA TYR A 90 3.05 -5.07 -22.80
C TYR A 90 2.64 -3.67 -22.38
N ARG A 91 2.41 -2.77 -23.34
CA ARG A 91 1.90 -1.42 -23.11
C ARG A 91 0.56 -1.22 -23.82
N CYS A 92 -0.38 -0.56 -23.17
CA CYS A 92 -1.63 -0.14 -23.81
C CYS A 92 -1.39 1.07 -24.71
N GLY A 93 -2.31 1.34 -25.63
CA GLY A 93 -2.22 2.46 -26.58
C GLY A 93 -1.98 3.82 -25.91
N ASP A 94 -2.67 4.10 -24.80
CA ASP A 94 -2.47 5.38 -24.07
C ASP A 94 -1.07 5.51 -23.48
N CYS A 95 -0.50 4.41 -22.93
CA CYS A 95 0.86 4.45 -22.41
C CYS A 95 1.94 4.49 -23.51
N LEU A 96 1.57 4.13 -24.74
CA LEU A 96 2.42 4.32 -25.91
C LEU A 96 2.36 5.77 -26.41
N SER A 97 1.17 6.36 -26.47
CA SER A 97 0.97 7.72 -26.97
C SER A 97 1.34 8.80 -25.95
N ALA A 98 1.05 8.57 -24.66
CA ALA A 98 1.31 9.51 -23.56
C ALA A 98 1.83 8.74 -22.33
N THR A 99 3.15 8.57 -22.24
CA THR A 99 3.78 7.86 -21.13
C THR A 99 3.60 8.63 -19.83
N PRO A 100 3.01 8.01 -18.77
CA PRO A 100 2.92 8.64 -17.46
C PRO A 100 4.29 8.76 -16.79
N ALA A 101 4.38 9.56 -15.73
CA ALA A 101 5.61 9.78 -14.99
C ALA A 101 6.03 8.60 -14.08
N PHE A 102 5.10 7.71 -13.72
CA PHE A 102 5.44 6.48 -13.01
C PHE A 102 5.95 5.40 -13.99
N ASP A 103 6.84 4.55 -13.50
CA ASP A 103 7.54 3.58 -14.35
C ASP A 103 6.75 2.27 -14.52
N ALA A 104 6.00 1.85 -13.49
CA ALA A 104 5.24 0.60 -13.49
C ALA A 104 4.06 0.64 -12.52
N THR A 105 3.08 -0.24 -12.72
CA THR A 105 1.97 -0.46 -11.80
C THR A 105 1.70 -1.94 -11.64
N VAL A 106 1.66 -2.41 -10.39
CA VAL A 106 1.16 -3.72 -9.99
C VAL A 106 -0.28 -3.54 -9.51
N ALA A 107 -1.23 -4.27 -10.10
CA ALA A 107 -2.63 -4.29 -9.67
C ALA A 107 -3.10 -5.72 -9.45
N LEU A 108 -3.85 -5.95 -8.35
CA LEU A 108 -4.31 -7.30 -8.00
C LEU A 108 -5.45 -7.77 -8.91
N ALA A 109 -6.46 -6.91 -9.08
CA ALA A 109 -7.66 -7.27 -9.81
C ALA A 109 -8.33 -6.04 -10.43
N ASP A 110 -9.39 -6.28 -11.20
CA ASP A 110 -10.21 -5.21 -11.75
C ASP A 110 -11.17 -4.64 -10.71
N TYR A 111 -11.35 -3.31 -10.73
CA TYR A 111 -12.39 -2.64 -9.96
C TYR A 111 -13.75 -2.86 -10.61
N ARG A 112 -14.37 -3.99 -10.29
CA ARG A 112 -15.71 -4.40 -10.74
C ARG A 112 -16.35 -5.31 -9.69
N ALA A 113 -17.66 -5.49 -9.77
CA ALA A 113 -18.36 -6.44 -8.92
C ALA A 113 -17.80 -7.86 -9.06
N PRO A 114 -17.67 -8.60 -7.93
CA PRO A 114 -17.98 -8.21 -6.57
C PRO A 114 -16.81 -7.57 -5.80
N LEU A 115 -15.63 -7.41 -6.41
CA LEU A 115 -14.41 -6.96 -5.75
C LEU A 115 -14.44 -5.46 -5.35
N ASP A 116 -15.21 -4.64 -6.07
CA ASP A 116 -15.45 -3.24 -5.75
C ASP A 116 -16.04 -3.05 -4.34
N ALA A 117 -16.88 -4.01 -3.89
CA ALA A 117 -17.44 -4.02 -2.54
C ALA A 117 -16.36 -4.07 -1.44
N LEU A 118 -15.19 -4.67 -1.71
CA LEU A 118 -14.07 -4.71 -0.78
C LEU A 118 -13.45 -3.31 -0.59
N ALA A 119 -13.23 -2.57 -1.70
CA ALA A 119 -12.73 -1.21 -1.62
C ALA A 119 -13.72 -0.27 -0.93
N VAL A 120 -15.02 -0.41 -1.20
CA VAL A 120 -16.09 0.30 -0.50
C VAL A 120 -16.08 -0.04 0.99
N GLY A 121 -15.94 -1.32 1.34
CA GLY A 121 -15.84 -1.80 2.72
C GLY A 121 -14.64 -1.19 3.46
N LEU A 122 -13.49 -1.12 2.80
CA LEU A 122 -12.30 -0.47 3.35
C LEU A 122 -12.48 1.05 3.46
N LYS A 123 -13.01 1.73 2.43
CA LYS A 123 -13.13 3.19 2.40
C LYS A 123 -14.16 3.77 3.36
N PHE A 124 -15.31 3.10 3.53
CA PHE A 124 -16.49 3.70 4.14
C PHE A 124 -17.03 2.92 5.34
N ARG A 125 -16.56 1.70 5.58
CA ARG A 125 -17.06 0.83 6.67
C ARG A 125 -15.96 0.39 7.62
N ALA A 126 -14.77 1.01 7.56
CA ALA A 126 -13.60 0.75 8.41
C ALA A 126 -13.23 -0.75 8.53
N ARG A 127 -13.45 -1.55 7.47
CA ARG A 127 -13.09 -2.98 7.46
C ARG A 127 -11.58 -3.14 7.27
N LEU A 128 -10.79 -2.79 8.28
CA LEU A 128 -9.32 -2.78 8.22
C LEU A 128 -8.70 -4.16 7.95
N ALA A 129 -9.42 -5.24 8.25
CA ALA A 129 -8.98 -6.60 7.87
C ALA A 129 -8.75 -6.74 6.36
N LEU A 130 -9.50 -6.00 5.53
CA LEU A 130 -9.31 -5.95 4.07
C LEU A 130 -8.00 -5.31 3.68
N ALA A 131 -7.51 -4.33 4.43
CA ALA A 131 -6.23 -3.71 4.16
C ALA A 131 -5.06 -4.72 4.29
N HIS A 132 -5.10 -5.59 5.29
CA HIS A 132 -4.12 -6.66 5.46
C HIS A 132 -4.19 -7.69 4.33
N GLU A 133 -5.40 -8.04 3.88
CA GLU A 133 -5.59 -8.96 2.76
C GLU A 133 -5.05 -8.37 1.45
N PHE A 134 -5.35 -7.11 1.14
CA PHE A 134 -4.79 -6.40 0.01
C PHE A 134 -3.26 -6.29 0.10
N ALA A 135 -2.74 -5.95 1.27
CA ALA A 135 -1.30 -5.79 1.49
C ALA A 135 -0.52 -7.10 1.25
N ARG A 136 -1.02 -8.21 1.79
CA ARG A 136 -0.43 -9.53 1.60
C ARG A 136 -0.34 -9.90 0.12
N ARG A 137 -1.45 -9.72 -0.61
CA ARG A 137 -1.53 -10.04 -2.04
C ARG A 137 -0.66 -9.11 -2.88
N LEU A 138 -0.68 -7.79 -2.58
CA LEU A 138 0.16 -6.81 -3.27
C LEU A 138 1.65 -7.11 -3.08
N ALA A 139 2.06 -7.48 -1.86
CA ALA A 139 3.44 -7.84 -1.61
C ALA A 139 3.86 -9.06 -2.44
N TRP A 140 3.04 -10.11 -2.51
CA TRP A 140 3.35 -11.29 -3.32
C TRP A 140 3.42 -10.98 -4.81
N SER A 141 2.42 -10.26 -5.35
CA SER A 141 2.43 -9.87 -6.78
C SER A 141 3.58 -8.92 -7.11
N ALA A 142 3.97 -8.06 -6.17
CA ALA A 142 5.09 -7.15 -6.35
C ALA A 142 6.43 -7.88 -6.32
N LEU A 143 6.62 -8.87 -5.44
CA LEU A 143 7.81 -9.72 -5.41
C LEU A 143 7.97 -10.46 -6.72
N ASP A 144 6.90 -11.07 -7.25
CA ASP A 144 6.93 -11.76 -8.54
C ASP A 144 7.41 -10.83 -9.68
N VAL A 145 6.96 -9.56 -9.68
CA VAL A 145 7.41 -8.56 -10.65
C VAL A 145 8.84 -8.11 -10.41
N PHE A 146 9.25 -7.86 -9.16
CA PHE A 146 10.59 -7.38 -8.83
C PHE A 146 11.66 -8.45 -9.01
N ASP A 147 11.36 -9.71 -8.70
CA ASP A 147 12.30 -10.83 -8.83
C ASP A 147 12.54 -11.21 -10.30
N THR A 148 11.56 -10.97 -11.21
CA THR A 148 11.76 -11.14 -12.67
C THR A 148 12.67 -10.07 -13.29
N LEU A 149 12.90 -8.94 -12.60
CA LEU A 149 13.72 -7.81 -13.03
C LEU A 149 15.12 -7.82 -12.38
N ASP A 150 15.79 -8.94 -12.28
CA ASP A 150 17.14 -9.15 -11.68
C ASP A 150 17.24 -8.98 -10.16
N GLY A 151 16.13 -9.01 -9.42
CA GLY A 151 16.11 -8.94 -7.95
C GLY A 151 16.64 -7.64 -7.33
N ARG A 152 17.25 -6.76 -8.12
CA ARG A 152 17.88 -5.50 -7.70
C ARG A 152 16.94 -4.32 -7.69
N ASP A 153 15.72 -4.49 -8.18
CA ASP A 153 14.80 -3.38 -8.42
C ASP A 153 13.67 -3.30 -7.39
N ARG A 154 13.94 -3.80 -6.18
CA ARG A 154 13.01 -3.64 -5.05
C ARG A 154 12.94 -2.17 -4.62
N PRO A 155 11.76 -1.71 -4.14
CA PRO A 155 11.65 -0.34 -3.67
C PRO A 155 12.48 -0.12 -2.39
N ASP A 156 13.04 1.07 -2.26
CA ASP A 156 13.76 1.52 -1.06
C ASP A 156 12.76 1.96 0.04
N VAL A 157 11.58 2.43 -0.36
CA VAL A 157 10.53 2.90 0.53
C VAL A 157 9.14 2.71 -0.08
N VAL A 158 8.18 2.37 0.77
CA VAL A 158 6.74 2.33 0.44
C VAL A 158 6.04 3.51 1.09
N ALA A 159 5.28 4.27 0.30
CA ALA A 159 4.49 5.41 0.76
C ALA A 159 3.04 5.29 0.31
N PRO A 160 2.05 5.75 1.10
CA PRO A 160 0.66 5.79 0.66
C PRO A 160 0.41 6.99 -0.25
N VAL A 161 -0.60 6.92 -1.11
CA VAL A 161 -1.23 8.11 -1.67
C VAL A 161 -1.81 8.93 -0.51
N PRO A 162 -1.39 10.20 -0.34
CA PRO A 162 -1.88 11.02 0.76
C PRO A 162 -3.31 11.49 0.53
N LEU A 163 -4.13 11.40 1.57
CA LEU A 163 -5.45 12.04 1.59
C LEU A 163 -5.31 13.54 1.84
N SER A 164 -6.30 14.32 1.40
CA SER A 164 -6.44 15.68 1.90
C SER A 164 -6.81 15.70 3.38
N ALA A 165 -6.47 16.78 4.09
CA ALA A 165 -6.79 16.94 5.51
C ALA A 165 -8.29 16.74 5.78
N ARG A 166 -9.15 17.31 4.95
CA ARG A 166 -10.60 17.13 5.03
C ARG A 166 -11.01 15.67 4.97
N ARG A 167 -10.53 14.91 3.96
CA ARG A 167 -10.87 13.48 3.82
C ARG A 167 -10.30 12.64 4.94
N LEU A 168 -9.13 13.00 5.49
CA LEU A 168 -8.56 12.31 6.62
C LEU A 168 -9.42 12.50 7.88
N VAL A 169 -9.91 13.71 8.13
CA VAL A 169 -10.85 14.00 9.24
C VAL A 169 -12.18 13.25 9.03
N GLU A 170 -12.76 13.31 7.84
CA GLU A 170 -14.03 12.63 7.51
C GLU A 170 -13.95 11.10 7.67
N ARG A 171 -12.81 10.48 7.36
CA ARG A 171 -12.63 9.01 7.42
C ARG A 171 -12.00 8.51 8.71
N GLY A 172 -11.24 9.34 9.41
CA GLY A 172 -10.45 8.96 10.57
C GLY A 172 -9.17 8.20 10.27
N TYR A 173 -8.93 7.76 9.03
CA TYR A 173 -7.74 7.02 8.61
C TYR A 173 -7.47 7.15 7.10
N ASN A 174 -6.24 6.84 6.68
CA ASN A 174 -5.86 6.75 5.28
C ASN A 174 -5.84 5.26 4.86
N GLN A 175 -6.79 4.84 4.01
CA GLN A 175 -6.89 3.47 3.52
C GLN A 175 -5.63 3.00 2.79
N ALA A 176 -4.98 3.89 2.03
CA ALA A 176 -3.73 3.57 1.35
C ALA A 176 -2.60 3.31 2.35
N TRP A 177 -2.57 4.01 3.51
CA TRP A 177 -1.62 3.73 4.58
C TRP A 177 -1.88 2.40 5.27
N GLU A 178 -3.15 2.07 5.53
CA GLU A 178 -3.51 0.78 6.13
C GLU A 178 -3.08 -0.41 5.25
N ILE A 179 -2.99 -0.23 3.92
CA ILE A 179 -2.43 -1.21 3.00
C ILE A 179 -0.90 -1.10 2.94
N ALA A 180 -0.34 0.12 2.84
CA ALA A 180 1.08 0.36 2.60
C ALA A 180 1.97 -0.19 3.71
N ARG A 181 1.60 0.03 4.98
CA ARG A 181 2.37 -0.38 6.14
C ARG A 181 2.58 -1.90 6.22
N PRO A 182 1.56 -2.76 6.18
CA PRO A 182 1.75 -4.20 6.18
C PRO A 182 2.35 -4.73 4.87
N CYS A 183 2.11 -4.08 3.74
CA CYS A 183 2.74 -4.42 2.46
C CYS A 183 4.26 -4.21 2.52
N ALA A 184 4.72 -3.06 3.00
CA ALA A 184 6.14 -2.76 3.19
C ALA A 184 6.81 -3.76 4.13
N LYS A 185 6.15 -4.12 5.23
CA LYS A 185 6.64 -5.16 6.15
C LYS A 185 6.81 -6.51 5.46
N ALA A 186 5.85 -6.90 4.62
CA ALA A 186 5.93 -8.17 3.87
C ALA A 186 7.02 -8.14 2.77
N LEU A 187 7.29 -6.97 2.19
CA LEU A 187 8.38 -6.76 1.22
C LEU A 187 9.77 -6.64 1.89
N GLY A 188 9.84 -6.51 3.22
CA GLY A 188 11.09 -6.29 3.95
C GLY A 188 11.69 -4.89 3.73
N VAL A 189 10.87 -3.88 3.41
CA VAL A 189 11.31 -2.50 3.14
C VAL A 189 10.68 -1.51 4.11
N ARG A 190 11.27 -0.33 4.24
CA ARG A 190 10.70 0.72 5.11
C ARG A 190 9.40 1.28 4.53
N SER A 191 8.52 1.74 5.41
CA SER A 191 7.33 2.52 5.03
C SER A 191 7.37 3.93 5.61
N ASP A 192 6.85 4.92 4.89
CA ASP A 192 6.77 6.31 5.37
C ASP A 192 5.42 6.93 4.99
N ALA A 193 4.56 7.14 6.00
CA ALA A 193 3.23 7.75 5.83
C ALA A 193 3.30 9.22 5.44
N THR A 194 4.43 9.88 5.71
CA THR A 194 4.62 11.32 5.58
C THR A 194 5.57 11.73 4.46
N LEU A 195 6.09 10.75 3.70
CA LEU A 195 7.02 10.97 2.58
C LEU A 195 6.49 12.02 1.60
N VAL A 196 5.20 11.92 1.31
CA VAL A 196 4.48 12.88 0.45
C VAL A 196 3.25 13.42 1.21
N ARG A 197 3.00 14.71 1.08
CA ARG A 197 1.81 15.38 1.63
C ARG A 197 0.96 15.95 0.51
N ARG A 198 -0.35 15.93 0.68
CA ARG A 198 -1.28 16.63 -0.19
C ARG A 198 -1.50 18.04 0.33
N VAL A 199 -1.16 19.06 -0.47
CA VAL A 199 -1.21 20.47 -0.08
C VAL A 199 -2.43 21.21 -0.65
N ILE A 200 -3.10 20.66 -1.64
CA ILE A 200 -4.31 21.25 -2.24
C ILE A 200 -5.46 20.25 -2.14
N ASP A 201 -6.58 20.70 -1.59
CA ASP A 201 -7.87 20.02 -1.67
C ASP A 201 -8.46 20.22 -3.07
N THR A 202 -8.07 19.39 -4.03
CA THR A 202 -8.75 19.38 -5.33
C THR A 202 -10.12 18.74 -5.13
N ALA A 203 -11.16 19.58 -5.03
CA ALA A 203 -12.54 19.13 -5.15
C ALA A 203 -12.72 18.43 -6.51
N PRO A 204 -13.60 17.41 -6.61
CA PRO A 204 -13.98 16.86 -7.90
C PRO A 204 -14.80 17.93 -8.63
N GLN A 205 -14.13 18.82 -9.35
CA GLN A 205 -14.80 19.80 -10.19
C GLN A 205 -15.16 19.10 -11.50
N SER A 206 -16.45 18.78 -11.64
CA SER A 206 -17.06 18.13 -12.80
C SER A 206 -17.07 18.98 -14.08
N LYS A 207 -16.46 20.18 -14.09
CA LYS A 207 -16.56 21.17 -15.18
C LYS A 207 -15.25 21.87 -15.58
N LEU A 208 -14.07 21.38 -15.22
CA LEU A 208 -12.81 21.98 -15.68
C LEU A 208 -12.21 21.20 -16.84
N ASP A 209 -11.72 21.97 -17.84
CA ASP A 209 -10.99 21.51 -19.01
C ASP A 209 -9.79 20.62 -18.65
N LEU A 210 -9.49 19.64 -19.50
CA LEU A 210 -8.45 18.61 -19.27
C LEU A 210 -7.07 19.22 -19.01
N ASP A 211 -6.74 20.35 -19.63
CA ASP A 211 -5.44 21.00 -19.46
C ASP A 211 -5.32 21.78 -18.14
N ALA A 212 -6.39 22.42 -17.69
CA ALA A 212 -6.46 23.03 -16.36
C ALA A 212 -6.38 21.97 -15.24
N ARG A 213 -6.90 20.75 -15.47
CA ARG A 213 -6.75 19.62 -14.55
C ARG A 213 -5.29 19.17 -14.44
N ARG A 214 -4.55 19.11 -15.54
CA ARG A 214 -3.13 18.71 -15.55
C ARG A 214 -2.24 19.71 -14.80
N GLN A 215 -2.47 21.02 -14.97
CA GLN A 215 -1.71 22.08 -14.31
C GLN A 215 -2.03 22.20 -12.81
N ASN A 216 -3.28 22.06 -12.38
CA ASN A 216 -3.68 22.12 -10.98
C ASN A 216 -3.24 20.89 -10.17
N VAL A 217 -3.15 19.72 -10.81
CA VAL A 217 -2.71 18.47 -10.16
C VAL A 217 -1.20 18.49 -9.90
N GLY A 218 -0.39 19.18 -10.71
CA GLY A 218 1.06 19.31 -10.54
C GLY A 218 1.51 20.00 -9.23
N ARG A 219 0.64 20.80 -8.60
CA ARG A 219 0.90 21.47 -7.31
C ARG A 219 0.21 20.79 -6.11
N ALA A 220 -0.48 19.67 -6.34
CA ALA A 220 -1.28 19.04 -5.29
C ALA A 220 -0.45 18.29 -4.24
N PHE A 221 0.79 17.95 -4.55
CA PHE A 221 1.66 17.16 -3.69
C PHE A 221 2.97 17.86 -3.38
N LEU A 222 3.50 17.59 -2.18
CA LEU A 222 4.81 18.04 -1.72
C LEU A 222 5.59 16.84 -1.18
N VAL A 223 6.83 16.67 -1.63
CA VAL A 223 7.75 15.69 -1.06
C VAL A 223 8.35 16.26 0.22
N ALA A 224 8.09 15.62 1.35
CA ALA A 224 8.46 16.12 2.67
C ALA A 224 9.81 15.55 3.18
N ARG A 225 10.39 14.57 2.48
CA ARG A 225 11.67 13.94 2.83
C ARG A 225 12.52 13.69 1.59
N PRO A 226 13.85 13.61 1.70
CA PRO A 226 14.72 13.35 0.54
C PRO A 226 14.40 12.00 -0.12
N VAL A 227 14.25 12.02 -1.45
CA VAL A 227 13.99 10.83 -2.28
C VAL A 227 14.97 10.66 -3.43
N ARG A 228 16.02 11.49 -3.47
CA ARG A 228 17.02 11.45 -4.56
C ARG A 228 17.66 10.06 -4.67
N GLY A 229 17.63 9.50 -5.86
CA GLY A 229 18.15 8.17 -6.19
C GLY A 229 17.32 6.99 -5.68
N LEU A 230 16.22 7.22 -4.94
CA LEU A 230 15.40 6.16 -4.40
C LEU A 230 14.41 5.60 -5.43
N HIS A 231 14.14 4.30 -5.33
CA HIS A 231 12.95 3.67 -5.89
C HIS A 231 11.82 3.76 -4.85
N VAL A 232 10.78 4.50 -5.19
CA VAL A 232 9.61 4.72 -4.33
C VAL A 232 8.45 3.87 -4.82
N ALA A 233 7.90 2.99 -3.97
CA ALA A 233 6.62 2.34 -4.23
C ALA A 233 5.49 3.17 -3.63
N VAL A 234 4.47 3.47 -4.42
CA VAL A 234 3.29 4.24 -4.00
C VAL A 234 2.08 3.32 -3.95
N VAL A 235 1.42 3.27 -2.79
CA VAL A 235 0.24 2.41 -2.58
C VAL A 235 -1.05 3.21 -2.69
N ASP A 236 -2.03 2.65 -3.41
CA ASP A 236 -3.42 3.12 -3.43
C ASP A 236 -4.40 1.94 -3.38
N ASP A 237 -5.64 2.18 -2.98
CA ASP A 237 -6.67 1.16 -2.99
C ASP A 237 -7.33 0.98 -4.36
N VAL A 238 -7.60 2.07 -5.09
CA VAL A 238 -8.23 2.03 -6.43
C VAL A 238 -7.58 3.03 -7.39
N MET A 239 -7.09 2.53 -8.50
CA MET A 239 -6.63 3.35 -9.62
C MET A 239 -7.71 3.40 -10.71
N THR A 240 -8.30 4.58 -10.92
CA THR A 240 -9.25 4.83 -12.02
C THR A 240 -8.52 5.28 -13.30
N THR A 241 -8.35 6.54 -13.53
CA THR A 241 -7.58 7.06 -14.68
C THR A 241 -6.07 7.02 -14.48
N GLY A 242 -5.61 6.97 -13.23
CA GLY A 242 -4.21 7.08 -12.85
C GLY A 242 -3.70 8.51 -12.69
N ALA A 243 -4.54 9.52 -12.90
CA ALA A 243 -4.12 10.93 -12.84
C ALA A 243 -3.50 11.33 -11.50
N THR A 244 -4.04 10.82 -10.37
CA THR A 244 -3.48 11.07 -9.02
C THR A 244 -2.07 10.48 -8.90
N LEU A 245 -1.88 9.25 -9.34
CA LEU A 245 -0.60 8.55 -9.27
C LEU A 245 0.42 9.17 -10.24
N ASP A 246 -0.01 9.62 -11.42
CA ASP A 246 0.85 10.33 -12.37
C ASP A 246 1.35 11.67 -11.81
N ALA A 247 0.47 12.46 -11.21
CA ALA A 247 0.85 13.71 -10.57
C ALA A 247 1.81 13.52 -9.39
N LEU A 248 1.54 12.50 -8.58
CA LEU A 248 2.40 12.16 -7.45
C LEU A 248 3.77 11.66 -7.95
N ALA A 249 3.80 10.84 -9.00
CA ALA A 249 5.03 10.39 -9.63
C ALA A 249 5.85 11.54 -10.22
N ARG A 250 5.21 12.51 -10.90
CA ARG A 250 5.88 13.74 -11.37
C ARG A 250 6.56 14.48 -10.22
N THR A 251 5.87 14.64 -9.10
CA THR A 251 6.41 15.32 -7.91
C THR A 251 7.60 14.55 -7.32
N LEU A 252 7.52 13.22 -7.22
CA LEU A 252 8.62 12.38 -6.75
C LEU A 252 9.83 12.39 -7.69
N LYS A 253 9.60 12.28 -9.01
CA LYS A 253 10.66 12.35 -10.03
C LYS A 253 11.33 13.72 -10.05
N ALA A 254 10.58 14.81 -9.93
CA ALA A 254 11.11 16.17 -9.82
C ALA A 254 11.98 16.35 -8.56
N ALA A 255 11.67 15.64 -7.46
CA ALA A 255 12.48 15.59 -6.25
C ALA A 255 13.67 14.61 -6.35
N GLY A 256 13.89 13.99 -7.51
CA GLY A 256 15.05 13.13 -7.80
C GLY A 256 14.85 11.64 -7.55
N ALA A 257 13.63 11.14 -7.37
CA ALA A 257 13.38 9.70 -7.30
C ALA A 257 13.81 9.03 -8.62
N ARG A 258 14.61 7.94 -8.52
CA ARG A 258 15.07 7.23 -9.72
C ARG A 258 13.95 6.43 -10.37
N ARG A 259 13.05 5.86 -9.55
CA ARG A 259 11.95 5.03 -10.01
C ARG A 259 10.71 5.22 -9.14
N VAL A 260 9.53 5.14 -9.74
CA VAL A 260 8.23 5.17 -9.05
C VAL A 260 7.39 4.00 -9.54
N THR A 261 7.06 3.06 -8.65
CA THR A 261 6.18 1.93 -8.93
C THR A 261 4.90 2.05 -8.12
N ASN A 262 3.75 1.94 -8.77
CA ASN A 262 2.47 1.94 -8.08
C ASN A 262 2.08 0.52 -7.67
N LEU A 263 1.59 0.36 -6.45
CA LEU A 263 1.01 -0.85 -5.90
C LEU A 263 -0.46 -0.59 -5.60
N VAL A 264 -1.36 -1.13 -6.41
CA VAL A 264 -2.78 -0.79 -6.39
C VAL A 264 -3.61 -2.04 -6.12
N ALA A 265 -4.55 -1.98 -5.16
CA ALA A 265 -5.39 -3.13 -4.90
C ALA A 265 -6.32 -3.41 -6.11
N LEU A 266 -7.02 -2.40 -6.61
CA LEU A 266 -7.97 -2.58 -7.70
C LEU A 266 -7.75 -1.55 -8.84
N ARG A 267 -7.84 -2.02 -10.08
CA ARG A 267 -7.69 -1.20 -11.28
C ARG A 267 -9.00 -1.12 -12.07
N THR A 268 -9.52 0.08 -12.30
CA THR A 268 -10.70 0.24 -13.16
C THR A 268 -10.33 -0.14 -14.60
N PRO A 269 -10.99 -1.11 -15.22
CA PRO A 269 -10.80 -1.40 -16.63
C PRO A 269 -11.22 -0.18 -17.47
N LYS A 270 -10.70 -0.08 -18.67
CA LYS A 270 -11.22 0.86 -19.67
C LYS A 270 -12.37 0.18 -20.42
N ASN A 271 -13.44 0.89 -20.62
CA ASN A 271 -14.52 0.50 -21.52
C ASN A 271 -14.08 0.62 -22.97
#